data_de32887d52d6b6adfb847477a85079ba
#
_entry.id   de32887d52d6b6adfb847477a85079ba
#
_cell.length_a   1.000
_cell.length_b   1.000
_cell.length_c   1.000
_cell.angle_alpha   90.00
_cell.angle_beta   90.00
_cell.angle_gamma   90.00
#
_symmetry.space_group_name_H-M   'P 1'
#
loop_
_entity.id
_entity.type
_entity.pdbx_description
1 polymer ?
#
loop_
_entity_poly.entity_id
_entity_poly.type
_entity_poly.pdbx_seq_one_letter_code
_entity_poly.pdbx_strand_id
1 'polypeptide(L)'
;MTLEKTAGRMAGGRFIQIVVAAALPVLLSGCGAGAPEPAPTGGSAEVEAAPAVVPEPEVVVDPLTPEATDEEIVDHLVAVERQGVVSVELSRHFPNLDRARAYRLQRIRRDRKAPADPQVGWKIGWSRQTDPRVPIDPVFGHILQSHVYAPGRPISTEGFVGGEALVEAEVAVWLGRDLPGPDITRDDVLAAVTEVGGVIELLNPRVGPDGDGPNTHDHGIVDNVFHIGVMLGEQRATPIDVDWPAERVVVEVDGETRGEGRLSSVMGRDPIAGVVWLANELLAYGEQLRAGEFVITGTVVTPPPVAAGGSARLTFTTLGTVELAVE
;
A
#
# COMPACT_ATOMS: atom_id res chain seq x y z
N MET A 1 -17.07 52.54 -22.10
CA MET A 1 -15.84 51.78 -22.40
C MET A 1 -15.82 50.56 -21.48
N THR A 2 -16.39 49.48 -21.98
CA THR A 2 -16.79 48.26 -21.25
C THR A 2 -15.64 47.29 -21.29
N LEU A 3 -15.12 46.84 -20.13
CA LEU A 3 -14.12 45.80 -20.01
C LEU A 3 -14.84 44.47 -19.73
N GLU A 4 -14.80 43.60 -20.75
CA GLU A 4 -15.23 42.21 -20.66
C GLU A 4 -14.26 41.41 -19.77
N LYS A 5 -14.82 40.70 -18.79
CA LYS A 5 -14.11 39.68 -18.01
C LYS A 5 -14.14 38.36 -18.77
N THR A 6 -12.99 37.97 -19.29
CA THR A 6 -12.78 36.60 -19.83
C THR A 6 -12.46 35.67 -18.67
N ALA A 7 -13.38 34.78 -18.35
CA ALA A 7 -13.14 33.68 -17.41
C ALA A 7 -12.36 32.56 -18.11
N GLY A 8 -11.10 32.40 -17.74
CA GLY A 8 -10.29 31.27 -18.16
C GLY A 8 -10.69 30.00 -17.39
N ARG A 9 -11.23 29.03 -18.11
CA ARG A 9 -11.44 27.66 -17.63
C ARG A 9 -10.09 27.00 -17.43
N MET A 10 -9.75 26.66 -16.21
CA MET A 10 -8.62 25.77 -15.93
C MET A 10 -9.03 24.34 -16.20
N ALA A 11 -8.22 23.68 -17.03
CA ALA A 11 -8.40 22.32 -17.48
C ALA A 11 -8.20 21.31 -16.33
N GLY A 12 -9.11 20.35 -16.27
CA GLY A 12 -9.14 19.31 -15.26
C GLY A 12 -7.92 18.40 -15.23
N GLY A 13 -7.53 18.05 -14.03
CA GLY A 13 -6.58 16.99 -13.76
C GLY A 13 -7.12 15.65 -14.29
N ARG A 14 -6.33 14.98 -15.11
CA ARG A 14 -6.61 13.62 -15.57
C ARG A 14 -6.33 12.66 -14.42
N PHE A 15 -7.38 12.19 -13.77
CA PHE A 15 -7.31 10.97 -12.96
C PHE A 15 -7.11 9.78 -13.90
N ILE A 16 -6.21 8.89 -13.54
CA ILE A 16 -5.97 7.64 -14.27
C ILE A 16 -7.18 6.74 -13.99
N GLN A 17 -8.05 6.58 -14.99
CA GLN A 17 -9.03 5.50 -15.00
C GLN A 17 -8.29 4.20 -15.28
N ILE A 18 -8.24 3.32 -14.29
CA ILE A 18 -7.81 1.93 -14.49
C ILE A 18 -8.97 1.22 -15.18
N VAL A 19 -8.85 1.03 -16.49
CA VAL A 19 -9.77 0.19 -17.27
C VAL A 19 -9.30 -1.25 -17.12
N VAL A 20 -10.04 -2.05 -16.38
CA VAL A 20 -9.86 -3.50 -16.35
C VAL A 20 -10.38 -4.07 -17.67
N ALA A 21 -9.48 -4.42 -18.57
CA ALA A 21 -9.81 -5.15 -19.78
C ALA A 21 -9.84 -6.65 -19.47
N ALA A 22 -11.03 -7.23 -19.39
CA ALA A 22 -11.21 -8.67 -19.32
C ALA A 22 -10.82 -9.30 -20.66
N ALA A 23 -9.76 -10.09 -20.69
CA ALA A 23 -9.37 -10.91 -21.84
C ALA A 23 -10.15 -12.23 -21.83
N LEU A 24 -10.97 -12.46 -22.85
CA LEU A 24 -11.56 -13.78 -23.12
C LEU A 24 -10.51 -14.71 -23.73
N PRO A 25 -10.46 -15.98 -23.32
CA PRO A 25 -9.61 -16.97 -23.99
C PRO A 25 -10.23 -17.45 -25.30
N VAL A 26 -9.45 -17.41 -26.37
CA VAL A 26 -9.78 -18.00 -27.67
C VAL A 26 -9.47 -19.51 -27.60
N LEU A 27 -10.52 -20.31 -27.75
CA LEU A 27 -10.42 -21.77 -27.94
C LEU A 27 -10.00 -22.08 -29.38
N LEU A 28 -8.84 -22.65 -29.58
CA LEU A 28 -8.42 -23.29 -30.82
C LEU A 28 -8.59 -24.81 -30.73
N SER A 29 -9.56 -25.34 -31.47
CA SER A 29 -9.76 -26.76 -31.67
C SER A 29 -8.76 -27.28 -32.71
N GLY A 30 -8.02 -28.30 -32.34
CA GLY A 30 -7.19 -29.09 -33.28
C GLY A 30 -7.47 -30.59 -33.13
N CYS A 31 -8.10 -31.20 -34.14
CA CYS A 31 -8.33 -32.64 -34.23
C CYS A 31 -7.07 -33.37 -34.66
N GLY A 32 -6.76 -34.48 -34.00
CA GLY A 32 -5.78 -35.47 -34.45
C GLY A 32 -6.11 -36.83 -33.85
N ALA A 33 -6.61 -37.74 -34.69
CA ALA A 33 -6.99 -39.09 -34.33
C ALA A 33 -5.76 -40.05 -34.36
N GLY A 34 -5.61 -40.86 -33.30
CA GLY A 34 -4.71 -42.02 -33.26
C GLY A 34 -5.31 -43.10 -32.38
N ALA A 35 -5.44 -44.32 -32.90
CA ALA A 35 -6.13 -45.42 -32.28
C ALA A 35 -5.32 -46.10 -31.16
N PRO A 36 -5.94 -46.88 -30.25
CA PRO A 36 -5.34 -47.35 -29.01
C PRO A 36 -4.75 -48.79 -29.11
N GLU A 37 -3.69 -49.01 -28.34
CA GLU A 37 -3.20 -50.36 -27.99
C GLU A 37 -3.56 -50.72 -26.54
N PRO A 38 -3.73 -52.00 -26.18
CA PRO A 38 -4.44 -52.38 -24.95
C PRO A 38 -3.55 -52.44 -23.70
N ALA A 39 -4.23 -52.19 -22.58
CA ALA A 39 -3.70 -52.10 -21.23
C ALA A 39 -3.35 -53.51 -20.63
N PRO A 40 -2.39 -53.59 -19.69
CA PRO A 40 -2.27 -54.71 -18.77
C PRO A 40 -3.13 -54.47 -17.51
N THR A 41 -3.83 -55.52 -17.14
CA THR A 41 -4.65 -55.65 -15.92
C THR A 41 -3.78 -55.80 -14.68
N GLY A 42 -4.15 -55.15 -13.60
CA GLY A 42 -3.83 -55.59 -12.24
C GLY A 42 -3.48 -54.52 -11.24
N GLY A 43 -4.30 -54.39 -10.20
CA GLY A 43 -3.97 -53.73 -8.96
C GLY A 43 -4.94 -52.64 -8.55
N SER A 44 -6.02 -53.02 -7.86
CA SER A 44 -6.89 -52.08 -7.12
C SER A 44 -6.10 -51.53 -5.93
N ALA A 45 -5.54 -50.33 -6.09
CA ALA A 45 -5.17 -49.51 -4.94
C ALA A 45 -6.40 -48.70 -4.55
N GLU A 46 -6.90 -48.91 -3.36
CA GLU A 46 -7.87 -48.04 -2.73
C GLU A 46 -7.28 -46.62 -2.65
N VAL A 47 -7.78 -45.73 -3.47
CA VAL A 47 -7.48 -44.29 -3.38
C VAL A 47 -8.27 -43.77 -2.18
N GLU A 48 -7.56 -43.56 -1.07
CA GLU A 48 -8.09 -42.85 0.09
C GLU A 48 -8.57 -41.49 -0.39
N ALA A 49 -9.88 -41.27 -0.35
CA ALA A 49 -10.48 -40.00 -0.78
C ALA A 49 -9.92 -38.87 0.10
N ALA A 50 -9.28 -37.90 -0.54
CA ALA A 50 -8.88 -36.67 0.12
C ALA A 50 -10.10 -36.08 0.89
N PRO A 51 -9.89 -35.55 2.11
CA PRO A 51 -10.96 -34.95 2.87
C PRO A 51 -11.63 -33.85 2.05
N ALA A 52 -12.95 -33.89 1.97
CA ALA A 52 -13.74 -32.89 1.26
C ALA A 52 -13.40 -31.51 1.85
N VAL A 53 -12.88 -30.62 0.99
CA VAL A 53 -12.70 -29.22 1.33
C VAL A 53 -14.11 -28.68 1.60
N VAL A 54 -14.42 -28.44 2.86
CA VAL A 54 -15.64 -27.73 3.26
C VAL A 54 -15.44 -26.30 2.76
N PRO A 55 -16.28 -25.80 1.83
CA PRO A 55 -16.15 -24.41 1.40
C PRO A 55 -16.31 -23.52 2.62
N GLU A 56 -15.38 -22.58 2.82
CA GLU A 56 -15.56 -21.53 3.82
C GLU A 56 -16.88 -20.80 3.53
N PRO A 57 -17.65 -20.46 4.58
CA PRO A 57 -18.91 -19.76 4.39
C PRO A 57 -18.66 -18.47 3.61
N GLU A 58 -19.41 -18.27 2.54
CA GLU A 58 -19.41 -17.03 1.76
C GLU A 58 -19.74 -15.88 2.73
N VAL A 59 -18.73 -15.08 3.08
CA VAL A 59 -18.90 -13.94 3.98
C VAL A 59 -19.57 -12.85 3.17
N VAL A 60 -20.88 -12.72 3.30
CA VAL A 60 -21.63 -11.62 2.70
C VAL A 60 -21.22 -10.34 3.41
N VAL A 61 -20.66 -9.39 2.69
CA VAL A 61 -20.39 -8.05 3.24
C VAL A 61 -21.73 -7.33 3.33
N ASP A 62 -22.19 -7.09 4.56
CA ASP A 62 -23.41 -6.31 4.77
C ASP A 62 -23.22 -4.89 4.22
N PRO A 63 -24.21 -4.37 3.46
CA PRO A 63 -24.12 -3.01 2.92
C PRO A 63 -24.12 -1.99 4.06
N LEU A 64 -23.32 -0.93 3.91
CA LEU A 64 -23.38 0.20 4.83
C LEU A 64 -24.68 0.99 4.62
N THR A 65 -25.08 1.73 5.66
CA THR A 65 -26.13 2.75 5.58
C THR A 65 -25.55 4.12 5.95
N PRO A 66 -26.24 5.23 5.59
CA PRO A 66 -25.78 6.57 5.99
C PRO A 66 -25.70 6.78 7.50
N GLU A 67 -26.42 5.98 8.28
CA GLU A 67 -26.49 6.02 9.75
C GLU A 67 -25.49 5.05 10.41
N ALA A 68 -24.67 4.34 9.64
CA ALA A 68 -23.74 3.34 10.17
C ALA A 68 -22.80 3.96 11.21
N THR A 69 -22.68 3.27 12.33
CA THR A 69 -21.75 3.60 13.40
C THR A 69 -20.29 3.36 12.97
N ASP A 70 -19.34 3.93 13.70
CA ASP A 70 -17.91 3.68 13.43
C ASP A 70 -17.56 2.19 13.55
N GLU A 71 -18.18 1.45 14.45
CA GLU A 71 -17.97 0.01 14.62
C GLU A 71 -18.49 -0.78 13.42
N GLU A 72 -19.69 -0.46 12.91
CA GLU A 72 -20.27 -1.11 11.72
C GLU A 72 -19.44 -0.81 10.46
N ILE A 73 -18.91 0.42 10.32
CA ILE A 73 -18.00 0.76 9.22
C ILE A 73 -16.73 -0.09 9.30
N VAL A 74 -16.14 -0.25 10.49
CA VAL A 74 -14.94 -1.07 10.66
C VAL A 74 -15.23 -2.54 10.42
N ASP A 75 -16.37 -3.07 10.85
CA ASP A 75 -16.79 -4.46 10.57
C ASP A 75 -16.91 -4.69 9.06
N HIS A 76 -17.54 -3.76 8.34
CA HIS A 76 -17.65 -3.80 6.89
C HIS A 76 -16.25 -3.83 6.23
N LEU A 77 -15.34 -2.95 6.64
CA LEU A 77 -13.97 -2.90 6.07
C LEU A 77 -13.16 -4.17 6.35
N VAL A 78 -13.35 -4.80 7.52
CA VAL A 78 -12.71 -6.08 7.83
C VAL A 78 -13.28 -7.20 6.94
N ALA A 79 -14.58 -7.18 6.65
CA ALA A 79 -15.19 -8.15 5.75
C ALA A 79 -14.72 -7.94 4.31
N VAL A 80 -14.63 -6.70 3.84
CA VAL A 80 -14.08 -6.30 2.53
C VAL A 80 -12.64 -6.81 2.36
N GLU A 81 -11.79 -6.61 3.38
CA GLU A 81 -10.41 -7.10 3.39
C GLU A 81 -10.33 -8.61 3.25
N ARG A 82 -11.16 -9.36 4.01
CA ARG A 82 -11.18 -10.84 3.97
C ARG A 82 -11.66 -11.39 2.63
N GLN A 83 -12.53 -10.67 1.94
CA GLN A 83 -13.06 -11.11 0.64
C GLN A 83 -12.21 -10.69 -0.55
N GLY A 84 -11.22 -9.83 -0.36
CA GLY A 84 -10.41 -9.31 -1.45
C GLY A 84 -11.22 -8.55 -2.50
N VAL A 85 -12.20 -7.74 -2.07
CA VAL A 85 -13.07 -6.97 -2.96
C VAL A 85 -12.93 -5.47 -2.73
N VAL A 86 -13.33 -4.66 -3.72
CA VAL A 86 -13.45 -3.21 -3.56
C VAL A 86 -14.83 -2.87 -3.04
N SER A 87 -14.89 -2.09 -1.96
CA SER A 87 -16.14 -1.49 -1.49
C SER A 87 -16.26 -0.04 -1.97
N VAL A 88 -17.40 0.30 -2.51
CA VAL A 88 -17.81 1.68 -2.83
C VAL A 88 -18.76 2.26 -1.77
N GLU A 89 -19.16 1.45 -0.79
CA GLU A 89 -20.17 1.82 0.21
C GLU A 89 -19.71 3.00 1.08
N LEU A 90 -18.42 3.06 1.42
CA LEU A 90 -17.88 4.15 2.20
C LEU A 90 -18.00 5.49 1.47
N SER A 91 -17.58 5.56 0.21
CA SER A 91 -17.65 6.78 -0.61
C SER A 91 -19.11 7.15 -0.94
N ARG A 92 -19.99 6.15 -1.11
CA ARG A 92 -21.42 6.35 -1.37
C ARG A 92 -22.13 6.99 -0.19
N HIS A 93 -21.95 6.45 1.01
CA HIS A 93 -22.71 6.87 2.20
C HIS A 93 -22.02 7.97 3.01
N PHE A 94 -20.69 8.11 2.87
CA PHE A 94 -19.89 9.10 3.57
C PHE A 94 -19.02 9.94 2.60
N PRO A 95 -19.61 10.59 1.57
CA PRO A 95 -18.84 11.31 0.55
C PRO A 95 -18.03 12.50 1.10
N ASN A 96 -18.39 13.01 2.25
CA ASN A 96 -17.73 14.12 2.95
C ASN A 96 -17.12 13.64 4.28
N LEU A 97 -16.55 12.45 4.28
CA LEU A 97 -15.85 11.92 5.46
C LEU A 97 -14.74 12.90 5.87
N ASP A 98 -14.77 13.35 7.13
CA ASP A 98 -13.74 14.22 7.66
C ASP A 98 -12.51 13.43 8.12
N ARG A 99 -11.35 14.08 8.06
CA ARG A 99 -10.05 13.49 8.37
C ARG A 99 -9.96 12.94 9.80
N ALA A 100 -10.54 13.63 10.75
CA ALA A 100 -10.49 13.17 12.15
C ALA A 100 -11.29 11.88 12.35
N ARG A 101 -12.46 11.75 11.69
CA ARG A 101 -13.22 10.50 11.68
C ARG A 101 -12.48 9.41 10.93
N ALA A 102 -11.86 9.72 9.79
CA ALA A 102 -11.08 8.75 9.02
C ALA A 102 -9.95 8.12 9.85
N TYR A 103 -9.14 8.91 10.55
CA TYR A 103 -8.11 8.41 11.46
C TYR A 103 -8.67 7.68 12.67
N ARG A 104 -9.84 8.08 13.19
CA ARG A 104 -10.50 7.34 14.27
C ARG A 104 -10.90 5.94 13.81
N LEU A 105 -11.49 5.79 12.63
CA LEU A 105 -11.85 4.50 12.03
C LEU A 105 -10.61 3.63 11.79
N GLN A 106 -9.54 4.20 11.22
CA GLN A 106 -8.27 3.52 11.02
C GLN A 106 -7.71 2.99 12.35
N ARG A 107 -7.74 3.82 13.42
CA ARG A 107 -7.27 3.43 14.76
C ARG A 107 -8.10 2.32 15.37
N ILE A 108 -9.43 2.37 15.31
CA ILE A 108 -10.31 1.30 15.80
C ILE A 108 -9.93 -0.03 15.13
N ARG A 109 -9.73 -0.03 13.79
CA ARG A 109 -9.33 -1.21 13.05
C ARG A 109 -7.97 -1.76 13.47
N ARG A 110 -6.98 -0.89 13.67
CA ARG A 110 -5.65 -1.23 14.21
C ARG A 110 -5.78 -1.84 15.61
N ASP A 111 -6.47 -1.16 16.51
CA ASP A 111 -6.54 -1.54 17.93
C ASP A 111 -7.26 -2.89 18.13
N ARG A 112 -8.15 -3.28 17.23
CA ARG A 112 -8.74 -4.62 17.21
C ARG A 112 -7.73 -5.73 16.88
N LYS A 113 -6.71 -5.43 16.06
CA LYS A 113 -5.65 -6.38 15.67
C LYS A 113 -4.48 -6.37 16.66
N ALA A 114 -4.15 -5.23 17.24
CA ALA A 114 -2.95 -4.98 18.03
C ALA A 114 -2.66 -5.97 19.19
N PRO A 115 -3.65 -6.56 19.89
CA PRO A 115 -3.37 -7.53 20.96
C PRO A 115 -2.67 -8.81 20.46
N ALA A 116 -2.91 -9.20 19.21
CA ALA A 116 -2.33 -10.40 18.58
C ALA A 116 -1.25 -10.06 17.55
N ASP A 117 -1.26 -8.85 17.02
CA ASP A 117 -0.40 -8.37 15.94
C ASP A 117 0.06 -6.93 16.21
N PRO A 118 1.15 -6.75 16.95
CA PRO A 118 1.58 -5.44 17.42
C PRO A 118 2.00 -4.53 16.26
N GLN A 119 1.76 -3.23 16.43
CA GLN A 119 2.30 -2.21 15.54
C GLN A 119 3.82 -2.14 15.70
N VAL A 120 4.54 -2.08 14.57
CA VAL A 120 6.00 -2.00 14.50
C VAL A 120 6.52 -0.81 13.72
N GLY A 121 5.63 -0.06 13.07
CA GLY A 121 6.02 1.09 12.29
C GLY A 121 4.85 1.91 11.76
N TRP A 122 5.22 2.89 10.96
CA TRP A 122 4.32 3.86 10.34
C TRP A 122 4.63 4.03 8.87
N LYS A 123 3.64 4.42 8.09
CA LYS A 123 3.81 4.80 6.70
C LYS A 123 3.31 6.22 6.43
N ILE A 124 3.88 6.88 5.42
CA ILE A 124 3.44 8.19 4.95
C ILE A 124 2.97 8.04 3.50
N GLY A 125 1.72 8.41 3.22
CA GLY A 125 1.18 8.47 1.86
C GLY A 125 1.14 9.90 1.32
N TRP A 126 1.05 10.05 -0.01
CA TRP A 126 0.93 11.33 -0.73
C TRP A 126 2.01 12.37 -0.36
N SER A 127 3.21 11.90 0.00
CA SER A 127 4.34 12.74 0.43
C SER A 127 5.19 13.28 -0.74
N ARG A 128 4.97 12.78 -1.97
CA ARG A 128 5.79 13.17 -3.13
C ARG A 128 5.46 14.57 -3.61
N GLN A 129 6.45 15.46 -3.60
CA GLN A 129 6.35 16.82 -4.14
C GLN A 129 7.24 16.96 -5.38
N THR A 130 6.62 17.14 -6.53
CA THR A 130 7.31 17.34 -7.82
C THR A 130 7.32 18.80 -8.27
N ASP A 131 6.36 19.61 -7.77
CA ASP A 131 6.29 21.04 -8.01
C ASP A 131 6.09 21.76 -6.66
N PRO A 132 7.05 22.57 -6.19
CA PRO A 132 6.96 23.26 -4.90
C PRO A 132 5.82 24.31 -4.84
N ARG A 133 5.21 24.65 -5.98
CA ARG A 133 4.06 25.56 -6.05
C ARG A 133 2.73 24.85 -5.77
N VAL A 134 2.73 23.51 -5.82
CA VAL A 134 1.54 22.70 -5.55
C VAL A 134 1.68 22.12 -4.15
N PRO A 135 0.83 22.52 -3.19
CA PRO A 135 0.86 21.92 -1.87
C PRO A 135 0.63 20.40 -1.94
N ILE A 136 1.37 19.65 -1.14
CA ILE A 136 1.08 18.25 -0.87
C ILE A 136 0.15 18.17 0.34
N ASP A 137 -0.59 17.07 0.43
CA ASP A 137 -1.47 16.77 1.55
C ASP A 137 -1.15 15.36 2.08
N PRO A 138 -0.02 15.21 2.81
CA PRO A 138 0.41 13.92 3.30
C PRO A 138 -0.55 13.34 4.32
N VAL A 139 -0.61 12.01 4.35
CA VAL A 139 -1.38 11.24 5.33
C VAL A 139 -0.51 10.12 5.88
N PHE A 140 -0.97 9.48 6.97
CA PHE A 140 -0.22 8.37 7.55
C PHE A 140 -1.08 7.11 7.74
N GLY A 141 -0.40 5.98 7.84
CA GLY A 141 -0.96 4.70 8.24
C GLY A 141 -0.02 4.00 9.20
N HIS A 142 -0.45 2.86 9.72
CA HIS A 142 0.33 2.01 10.62
C HIS A 142 0.79 0.73 9.93
N ILE A 143 1.89 0.16 10.42
CA ILE A 143 2.43 -1.12 9.96
C ILE A 143 2.38 -2.10 11.13
N LEU A 144 1.68 -3.22 10.94
CA LEU A 144 1.64 -4.31 11.92
C LEU A 144 2.76 -5.32 11.68
N GLN A 145 3.10 -6.11 12.69
CA GLN A 145 4.18 -7.10 12.60
C GLN A 145 3.96 -8.12 11.48
N SER A 146 2.71 -8.57 11.27
CA SER A 146 2.36 -9.51 10.21
C SER A 146 2.52 -8.93 8.80
N HIS A 147 2.53 -7.60 8.66
CA HIS A 147 2.73 -6.92 7.40
C HIS A 147 4.21 -6.80 7.00
N VAL A 148 5.15 -7.24 7.84
CA VAL A 148 6.58 -7.23 7.52
C VAL A 148 6.97 -8.58 6.92
N TYR A 149 7.14 -8.62 5.61
CA TYR A 149 7.50 -9.83 4.88
C TYR A 149 8.99 -10.15 5.03
N ALA A 150 9.29 -11.46 5.14
CA ALA A 150 10.67 -11.93 5.24
C ALA A 150 11.36 -11.90 3.86
N PRO A 151 12.59 -11.38 3.75
CA PRO A 151 13.36 -11.40 2.51
C PRO A 151 13.50 -12.82 1.95
N GLY A 152 13.44 -12.95 0.60
CA GLY A 152 13.62 -14.20 -0.11
C GLY A 152 12.44 -15.18 -0.03
N ARG A 153 11.34 -14.82 0.62
CA ARG A 153 10.09 -15.61 0.58
C ARG A 153 9.12 -14.96 -0.39
N PRO A 154 8.50 -15.73 -1.30
CA PRO A 154 7.41 -15.22 -2.11
C PRO A 154 6.25 -14.76 -1.23
N ILE A 155 5.51 -13.77 -1.69
CA ILE A 155 4.24 -13.36 -1.09
C ILE A 155 3.09 -13.92 -1.91
N SER A 156 1.99 -14.30 -1.23
CA SER A 156 0.76 -14.65 -1.91
C SER A 156 -0.09 -13.41 -2.14
N THR A 157 -0.68 -13.31 -3.33
CA THR A 157 -1.73 -12.33 -3.63
C THR A 157 -3.14 -12.90 -3.50
N GLU A 158 -3.25 -14.11 -2.94
CA GLU A 158 -4.55 -14.69 -2.61
C GLU A 158 -5.29 -13.77 -1.62
N GLY A 159 -6.53 -13.45 -1.94
CA GLY A 159 -7.32 -12.48 -1.16
C GLY A 159 -7.02 -11.02 -1.46
N PHE A 160 -6.10 -10.70 -2.38
CA PHE A 160 -5.95 -9.32 -2.84
C PHE A 160 -6.95 -9.00 -3.95
N VAL A 161 -7.45 -7.78 -3.95
CA VAL A 161 -8.30 -7.27 -5.03
C VAL A 161 -7.58 -7.42 -6.37
N GLY A 162 -8.22 -8.09 -7.34
CA GLY A 162 -7.63 -8.31 -8.65
C GLY A 162 -6.47 -9.32 -8.71
N GLY A 163 -6.09 -9.94 -7.58
CA GLY A 163 -4.96 -10.89 -7.54
C GLY A 163 -3.59 -10.24 -7.78
N GLU A 164 -3.48 -8.94 -7.53
CA GLU A 164 -2.26 -8.15 -7.73
C GLU A 164 -2.00 -7.17 -6.60
N ALA A 165 -0.75 -6.72 -6.46
CA ALA A 165 -0.37 -5.63 -5.57
C ALA A 165 0.27 -4.49 -6.37
N LEU A 166 0.16 -3.26 -5.88
CA LEU A 166 0.91 -2.13 -6.39
C LEU A 166 2.23 -2.00 -5.61
N VAL A 167 3.33 -1.75 -6.32
CA VAL A 167 4.68 -1.68 -5.76
C VAL A 167 5.10 -0.23 -5.57
N GLU A 168 5.41 0.15 -4.35
CA GLU A 168 5.97 1.46 -4.01
C GLU A 168 7.45 1.36 -3.63
N ALA A 169 8.23 2.33 -4.10
CA ALA A 169 9.66 2.44 -3.80
C ALA A 169 9.89 3.52 -2.76
N GLU A 170 10.32 3.12 -1.57
CA GLU A 170 10.41 3.99 -0.42
C GLU A 170 11.71 3.81 0.37
N VAL A 171 11.88 4.66 1.38
CA VAL A 171 12.93 4.53 2.41
C VAL A 171 12.29 4.28 3.75
N ALA A 172 12.77 3.26 4.45
CA ALA A 172 12.49 3.03 5.86
C ALA A 172 13.54 3.75 6.72
N VAL A 173 13.07 4.38 7.80
CA VAL A 173 13.86 5.14 8.76
C VAL A 173 13.61 4.54 10.15
N TRP A 174 14.62 3.91 10.77
CA TRP A 174 14.51 3.26 12.08
C TRP A 174 14.84 4.20 13.22
N LEU A 175 14.04 4.13 14.28
CA LEU A 175 14.14 5.00 15.45
C LEU A 175 14.75 4.27 16.64
N GLY A 176 15.81 4.83 17.20
CA GLY A 176 16.43 4.37 18.45
C GLY A 176 15.93 5.10 19.69
N ARG A 177 15.13 6.16 19.53
CA ARG A 177 14.55 6.96 20.62
C ARG A 177 13.15 7.44 20.26
N ASP A 178 12.34 7.66 21.28
CA ASP A 178 11.02 8.29 21.14
C ASP A 178 11.14 9.73 20.62
N LEU A 179 10.13 10.13 19.82
CA LEU A 179 9.93 11.50 19.37
C LEU A 179 8.55 11.97 19.82
N PRO A 180 8.43 12.41 21.09
CA PRO A 180 7.13 12.66 21.71
C PRO A 180 6.47 13.98 21.27
N GLY A 181 7.16 14.85 20.49
CA GLY A 181 6.67 16.19 20.13
C GLY A 181 6.42 17.10 21.36
N PRO A 182 5.83 18.28 21.18
CA PRO A 182 5.65 19.00 19.92
C PRO A 182 6.96 19.62 19.42
N ASP A 183 6.87 20.27 18.24
CA ASP A 183 7.97 21.06 17.65
C ASP A 183 9.24 20.24 17.35
N ILE A 184 9.04 18.95 17.00
CA ILE A 184 10.14 18.07 16.56
C ILE A 184 10.82 18.66 15.34
N THR A 185 12.14 18.88 15.47
CA THR A 185 13.00 19.42 14.44
C THR A 185 13.71 18.31 13.65
N ARG A 186 14.36 18.69 12.55
CA ARG A 186 15.22 17.77 11.82
C ARG A 186 16.38 17.23 12.67
N ASP A 187 16.98 18.07 13.51
CA ASP A 187 18.08 17.67 14.36
C ASP A 187 17.62 16.65 15.42
N ASP A 188 16.41 16.80 15.95
CA ASP A 188 15.81 15.82 16.85
C ASP A 188 15.63 14.47 16.17
N VAL A 189 15.10 14.46 14.94
CA VAL A 189 14.93 13.24 14.13
C VAL A 189 16.29 12.61 13.83
N LEU A 190 17.28 13.37 13.32
CA LEU A 190 18.61 12.85 13.03
C LEU A 190 19.30 12.27 14.28
N ALA A 191 19.04 12.85 15.44
CA ALA A 191 19.56 12.34 16.71
C ALA A 191 18.80 11.07 17.20
N ALA A 192 17.59 10.82 16.73
CA ALA A 192 16.78 9.66 17.09
C ALA A 192 16.96 8.48 16.11
N VAL A 193 17.30 8.75 14.85
CA VAL A 193 17.45 7.74 13.81
C VAL A 193 18.72 6.92 14.02
N THR A 194 18.60 5.60 13.96
CA THR A 194 19.73 4.67 14.02
C THR A 194 20.23 4.32 12.62
N GLU A 195 19.33 4.09 11.68
CA GLU A 195 19.66 3.65 10.32
C GLU A 195 18.54 3.97 9.34
N VAL A 196 18.86 3.92 8.06
CA VAL A 196 17.93 4.03 6.92
C VAL A 196 18.20 2.91 5.93
N GLY A 197 17.20 2.52 5.15
CA GLY A 197 17.35 1.48 4.13
C GLY A 197 16.23 1.51 3.10
N GLY A 198 16.46 0.89 1.94
CA GLY A 198 15.44 0.75 0.90
C GLY A 198 14.33 -0.21 1.35
N VAL A 199 13.11 0.01 0.85
CA VAL A 199 11.95 -0.83 1.13
C VAL A 199 11.00 -0.87 -0.06
N ILE A 200 10.37 -2.05 -0.30
CA ILE A 200 9.16 -2.17 -1.10
C ILE A 200 7.96 -2.06 -0.16
N GLU A 201 7.07 -1.09 -0.40
CA GLU A 201 5.71 -1.15 0.15
C GLU A 201 4.77 -1.74 -0.88
N LEU A 202 3.81 -2.52 -0.41
CA LEU A 202 2.75 -3.10 -1.21
C LEU A 202 1.41 -2.49 -0.86
N LEU A 203 0.68 -2.08 -1.88
CA LEU A 203 -0.66 -1.54 -1.75
C LEU A 203 -1.67 -2.42 -2.48
N ASN A 204 -2.87 -2.52 -1.89
CA ASN A 204 -4.03 -3.12 -2.54
C ASN A 204 -5.28 -2.33 -2.14
N PRO A 205 -5.76 -1.37 -2.97
CA PRO A 205 -6.90 -0.53 -2.65
C PRO A 205 -8.18 -1.34 -2.51
N ARG A 206 -8.85 -1.23 -1.36
CA ARG A 206 -10.10 -1.92 -1.02
C ARG A 206 -11.28 -0.97 -0.87
N VAL A 207 -11.02 0.33 -0.91
CA VAL A 207 -12.03 1.38 -0.91
C VAL A 207 -11.91 2.16 -2.20
N GLY A 208 -13.02 2.27 -2.92
CA GLY A 208 -13.09 2.95 -4.22
C GLY A 208 -14.19 4.03 -4.27
N PRO A 209 -14.21 4.85 -5.33
CA PRO A 209 -15.29 5.79 -5.57
C PRO A 209 -16.58 5.05 -5.97
N ASP A 210 -17.73 5.62 -5.64
CA ASP A 210 -19.02 5.20 -6.19
C ASP A 210 -19.26 5.94 -7.53
N GLY A 211 -19.05 5.26 -8.64
CA GLY A 211 -19.11 5.86 -9.99
C GLY A 211 -18.14 7.04 -10.11
N ASP A 212 -18.67 8.22 -10.50
CA ASP A 212 -17.94 9.49 -10.59
C ASP A 212 -17.90 10.26 -9.24
N GLY A 213 -18.31 9.62 -8.15
CA GLY A 213 -18.34 10.20 -6.81
C GLY A 213 -16.94 10.52 -6.26
N PRO A 214 -16.87 11.31 -5.19
CA PRO A 214 -15.59 11.67 -4.59
C PRO A 214 -14.92 10.45 -3.95
N ASN A 215 -13.64 10.28 -4.24
CA ASN A 215 -12.73 9.43 -3.47
C ASN A 215 -11.58 10.32 -3.01
N THR A 216 -11.59 10.69 -1.74
CA THR A 216 -10.62 11.61 -1.15
C THR A 216 -9.49 10.85 -0.46
N HIS A 217 -8.44 11.57 -0.08
CA HIS A 217 -7.40 11.01 0.80
C HIS A 217 -7.99 10.44 2.10
N ASP A 218 -9.08 11.06 2.61
CA ASP A 218 -9.71 10.65 3.86
C ASP A 218 -10.37 9.25 3.74
N HIS A 219 -10.91 8.87 2.57
CA HIS A 219 -11.35 7.50 2.30
C HIS A 219 -10.16 6.51 2.29
N GLY A 220 -9.04 6.91 1.70
CA GLY A 220 -7.80 6.10 1.71
C GLY A 220 -7.24 5.90 3.13
N ILE A 221 -7.33 6.91 4.01
CA ILE A 221 -6.92 6.80 5.43
C ILE A 221 -7.66 5.65 6.13
N VAL A 222 -8.97 5.53 5.93
CA VAL A 222 -9.78 4.47 6.54
C VAL A 222 -9.30 3.08 6.14
N ASP A 223 -8.82 2.92 4.91
CA ASP A 223 -8.21 1.69 4.39
C ASP A 223 -6.69 1.61 4.66
N ASN A 224 -6.23 2.25 5.72
CA ASN A 224 -4.81 2.30 6.11
C ASN A 224 -3.89 2.74 4.97
N VAL A 225 -4.36 3.70 4.16
CA VAL A 225 -3.68 4.23 2.97
C VAL A 225 -3.31 3.08 2.00
N PHE A 226 -4.24 2.10 1.88
CA PHE A 226 -4.15 0.91 1.01
C PHE A 226 -3.03 -0.07 1.35
N HIS A 227 -2.36 0.11 2.47
CA HIS A 227 -1.24 -0.71 2.91
C HIS A 227 -1.63 -2.17 3.14
N ILE A 228 -0.80 -3.09 2.62
CA ILE A 228 -0.94 -4.55 2.83
C ILE A 228 0.36 -5.21 3.30
N GLY A 229 1.50 -4.56 3.12
CA GLY A 229 2.76 -5.09 3.63
C GLY A 229 4.01 -4.38 3.13
N VAL A 230 5.13 -4.74 3.73
CA VAL A 230 6.47 -4.22 3.40
C VAL A 230 7.49 -5.33 3.28
N MET A 231 8.40 -5.20 2.31
CA MET A 231 9.62 -5.98 2.21
C MET A 231 10.81 -5.06 2.49
N LEU A 232 11.44 -5.24 3.65
CA LEU A 232 12.59 -4.42 4.07
C LEU A 232 13.86 -4.91 3.37
N GLY A 233 14.61 -4.02 2.71
CA GLY A 233 15.92 -4.33 2.17
C GLY A 233 16.92 -4.69 3.29
N GLU A 234 17.98 -5.41 2.96
CA GLU A 234 18.99 -5.84 3.94
C GLU A 234 20.07 -4.78 4.18
N GLN A 235 20.36 -3.95 3.14
CA GLN A 235 21.38 -2.92 3.27
C GLN A 235 20.87 -1.75 4.10
N ARG A 236 21.73 -1.30 5.04
CA ARG A 236 21.49 -0.16 5.91
C ARG A 236 22.58 0.88 5.75
N ALA A 237 22.21 2.14 5.98
CA ALA A 237 23.12 3.26 6.02
C ALA A 237 22.79 4.17 7.21
N THR A 238 23.72 4.99 7.66
CA THR A 238 23.39 6.11 8.54
C THR A 238 22.83 7.27 7.71
N PRO A 239 21.83 8.01 8.19
CA PRO A 239 21.17 9.05 7.38
C PRO A 239 22.13 10.17 6.93
N ILE A 240 23.23 10.39 7.66
CA ILE A 240 24.25 11.41 7.33
C ILE A 240 25.17 10.98 6.17
N ASP A 241 25.28 9.68 5.92
CA ASP A 241 26.13 9.13 4.85
C ASP A 241 25.39 9.05 3.52
N VAL A 242 24.08 9.36 3.47
CA VAL A 242 23.29 9.36 2.25
C VAL A 242 23.22 10.73 1.63
N ASP A 243 23.68 10.86 0.38
CA ASP A 243 23.48 12.06 -0.44
C ASP A 243 22.05 12.10 -0.98
N TRP A 244 21.10 12.55 -0.17
CA TRP A 244 19.67 12.55 -0.51
C TRP A 244 19.34 13.26 -1.85
N PRO A 245 19.97 14.39 -2.23
CA PRO A 245 19.81 14.99 -3.54
C PRO A 245 20.22 14.09 -4.71
N ALA A 246 21.24 13.24 -4.52
CA ALA A 246 21.73 12.32 -5.53
C ALA A 246 21.06 10.94 -5.47
N GLU A 247 20.46 10.57 -4.33
CA GLU A 247 19.86 9.25 -4.12
C GLU A 247 18.65 9.05 -5.03
N ARG A 248 18.68 7.92 -5.75
CA ARG A 248 17.64 7.52 -6.71
C ARG A 248 17.26 6.08 -6.48
N VAL A 249 16.11 5.71 -7.02
CA VAL A 249 15.66 4.33 -7.13
C VAL A 249 15.15 4.05 -8.54
N VAL A 250 15.48 2.87 -9.07
CA VAL A 250 14.90 2.29 -10.28
C VAL A 250 13.98 1.17 -9.84
N VAL A 251 12.77 1.14 -10.40
CA VAL A 251 11.76 0.11 -10.15
C VAL A 251 11.62 -0.75 -11.39
N GLU A 252 11.81 -2.05 -11.23
CA GLU A 252 11.60 -3.05 -12.26
C GLU A 252 10.47 -4.00 -11.80
N VAL A 253 9.60 -4.38 -12.72
CA VAL A 253 8.61 -5.46 -12.54
C VAL A 253 8.79 -6.41 -13.71
N ASP A 254 8.94 -7.70 -13.38
CA ASP A 254 9.19 -8.79 -14.33
C ASP A 254 10.40 -8.53 -15.25
N GLY A 255 11.45 -7.89 -14.70
CA GLY A 255 12.68 -7.55 -15.42
C GLY A 255 12.57 -6.33 -16.33
N GLU A 256 11.41 -5.65 -16.38
CA GLU A 256 11.22 -4.43 -17.15
C GLU A 256 11.21 -3.20 -16.24
N THR A 257 11.97 -2.16 -16.59
CA THR A 257 11.93 -0.88 -15.88
C THR A 257 10.54 -0.25 -16.01
N ARG A 258 9.91 -0.01 -14.87
CA ARG A 258 8.58 0.61 -14.75
C ARG A 258 8.62 2.06 -14.28
N GLY A 259 9.72 2.46 -13.68
CA GLY A 259 9.90 3.84 -13.24
C GLY A 259 11.24 4.09 -12.58
N GLU A 260 11.58 5.37 -12.46
CA GLU A 260 12.68 5.84 -11.62
C GLU A 260 12.25 7.08 -10.84
N GLY A 261 12.83 7.29 -9.67
CA GLY A 261 12.53 8.43 -8.82
C GLY A 261 13.72 8.92 -8.03
N ARG A 262 13.61 10.15 -7.51
CA ARG A 262 14.60 10.77 -6.64
C ARG A 262 14.05 10.87 -5.23
N LEU A 263 14.82 10.45 -4.24
CA LEU A 263 14.41 10.49 -2.84
C LEU A 263 14.25 11.93 -2.32
N SER A 264 14.85 12.90 -3.00
CA SER A 264 14.64 14.34 -2.73
C SER A 264 13.24 14.84 -3.08
N SER A 265 12.38 14.04 -3.73
CA SER A 265 10.98 14.41 -3.95
C SER A 265 10.09 14.13 -2.73
N VAL A 266 10.53 13.32 -1.78
CA VAL A 266 9.81 13.10 -0.51
C VAL A 266 9.76 14.43 0.25
N MET A 267 8.55 14.91 0.53
CA MET A 267 8.28 16.21 1.18
C MET A 267 8.98 17.40 0.48
N GLY A 268 9.36 17.22 -0.80
CA GLY A 268 10.16 18.21 -1.55
C GLY A 268 11.59 18.40 -1.04
N ARG A 269 12.11 17.47 -0.24
CA ARG A 269 13.42 17.55 0.39
C ARG A 269 14.13 16.21 0.51
N ASP A 270 13.64 15.30 1.36
CA ASP A 270 14.21 13.98 1.63
C ASP A 270 13.32 13.17 2.60
N PRO A 271 13.59 11.87 2.79
CA PRO A 271 12.87 11.01 3.75
C PRO A 271 12.84 11.52 5.19
N ILE A 272 13.90 12.17 5.67
CA ILE A 272 13.96 12.70 7.05
C ILE A 272 12.91 13.80 7.26
N ALA A 273 12.62 14.62 6.22
CA ALA A 273 11.55 15.62 6.29
C ALA A 273 10.17 14.97 6.48
N GLY A 274 9.96 13.78 5.94
CA GLY A 274 8.74 12.99 6.18
C GLY A 274 8.60 12.60 7.65
N VAL A 275 9.68 12.12 8.27
CA VAL A 275 9.67 11.75 9.71
C VAL A 275 9.42 12.96 10.60
N VAL A 276 9.99 14.12 10.27
CA VAL A 276 9.73 15.39 10.99
C VAL A 276 8.24 15.75 10.92
N TRP A 277 7.65 15.67 9.72
CA TRP A 277 6.23 15.92 9.54
C TRP A 277 5.38 14.96 10.37
N LEU A 278 5.65 13.64 10.25
CA LEU A 278 4.87 12.61 10.94
C LEU A 278 4.95 12.75 12.46
N ALA A 279 6.14 13.00 13.02
CA ALA A 279 6.32 13.16 14.46
C ALA A 279 5.47 14.30 15.04
N ASN A 280 5.31 15.38 14.29
CA ASN A 280 4.47 16.51 14.71
C ASN A 280 2.99 16.28 14.45
N GLU A 281 2.63 15.61 13.33
CA GLU A 281 1.25 15.34 12.95
C GLU A 281 0.56 14.37 13.90
N LEU A 282 1.24 13.30 14.33
CA LEU A 282 0.70 12.25 15.19
C LEU A 282 0.11 12.78 16.51
N LEU A 283 0.63 13.89 17.02
CA LEU A 283 0.15 14.50 18.26
C LEU A 283 -1.32 14.93 18.20
N ALA A 284 -1.78 15.38 17.04
CA ALA A 284 -3.18 15.77 16.86
C ALA A 284 -4.15 14.59 17.07
N TYR A 285 -3.63 13.37 16.97
CA TYR A 285 -4.37 12.12 17.12
C TYR A 285 -4.04 11.36 18.41
N GLY A 286 -3.23 11.94 19.30
CA GLY A 286 -2.82 11.35 20.57
C GLY A 286 -1.80 10.20 20.41
N GLU A 287 -1.08 10.20 19.28
CA GLU A 287 -0.05 9.22 18.95
C GLU A 287 1.34 9.87 18.97
N GLN A 288 2.39 9.06 18.95
CA GLN A 288 3.77 9.51 18.86
C GLN A 288 4.65 8.43 18.22
N LEU A 289 5.80 8.81 17.69
CA LEU A 289 6.83 7.88 17.24
C LEU A 289 7.64 7.35 18.44
N ARG A 290 7.90 6.03 18.44
CA ARG A 290 8.57 5.33 19.55
C ARG A 290 9.88 4.70 19.12
N ALA A 291 10.78 4.54 20.08
CA ALA A 291 11.99 3.75 19.90
C ALA A 291 11.66 2.31 19.48
N GLY A 292 12.40 1.79 18.51
CA GLY A 292 12.19 0.46 17.93
C GLY A 292 11.21 0.43 16.75
N GLU A 293 10.43 1.48 16.53
CA GLU A 293 9.59 1.61 15.32
C GLU A 293 10.41 2.06 14.12
N PHE A 294 9.87 1.81 12.93
CA PHE A 294 10.37 2.41 11.70
C PHE A 294 9.25 3.19 10.97
N VAL A 295 9.67 4.13 10.13
CA VAL A 295 8.77 4.94 9.30
C VAL A 295 9.15 4.72 7.84
N ILE A 296 8.21 4.32 6.99
CA ILE A 296 8.36 4.39 5.54
C ILE A 296 7.76 5.70 5.03
N THR A 297 8.44 6.35 4.08
CA THR A 297 8.34 7.80 3.91
C THR A 297 7.61 8.26 2.67
N GLY A 298 7.05 7.32 1.92
CA GLY A 298 6.26 7.58 0.72
C GLY A 298 7.04 7.37 -0.57
N THR A 299 6.32 6.92 -1.58
CA THR A 299 6.88 6.54 -2.87
C THR A 299 7.34 7.73 -3.71
N VAL A 300 8.39 7.50 -4.49
CA VAL A 300 8.94 8.48 -5.44
C VAL A 300 8.61 8.14 -6.91
N VAL A 301 7.89 7.04 -7.13
CA VAL A 301 7.44 6.59 -8.46
C VAL A 301 5.92 6.47 -8.50
N THR A 302 5.36 6.29 -9.69
CA THR A 302 3.97 5.82 -9.83
C THR A 302 3.97 4.32 -9.61
N PRO A 303 3.20 3.78 -8.66
CA PRO A 303 3.24 2.37 -8.32
C PRO A 303 2.82 1.47 -9.48
N PRO A 304 3.70 0.60 -10.03
CA PRO A 304 3.31 -0.41 -11.01
C PRO A 304 2.66 -1.62 -10.31
N PRO A 305 1.74 -2.34 -11.00
CA PRO A 305 1.20 -3.60 -10.49
C PRO A 305 2.19 -4.75 -10.64
N VAL A 306 2.11 -5.71 -9.70
CA VAL A 306 2.74 -7.03 -9.77
C VAL A 306 1.70 -8.09 -9.43
N ALA A 307 1.58 -9.12 -10.28
CA ALA A 307 0.61 -10.21 -10.13
C ALA A 307 1.28 -11.52 -9.72
N ALA A 308 0.47 -12.55 -9.45
CA ALA A 308 0.94 -13.90 -9.17
C ALA A 308 1.90 -14.43 -10.26
N GLY A 309 3.00 -15.04 -9.84
CA GLY A 309 4.10 -15.48 -10.69
C GLY A 309 5.07 -14.37 -11.12
N GLY A 310 4.80 -13.13 -10.75
CA GLY A 310 5.63 -11.97 -11.05
C GLY A 310 6.70 -11.68 -10.00
N SER A 311 7.48 -10.62 -10.27
CA SER A 311 8.54 -10.16 -9.39
C SER A 311 8.70 -8.65 -9.46
N ALA A 312 9.18 -8.05 -8.38
CA ALA A 312 9.58 -6.65 -8.34
C ALA A 312 11.01 -6.52 -7.80
N ARG A 313 11.75 -5.57 -8.33
CA ARG A 313 13.10 -5.21 -7.88
C ARG A 313 13.23 -3.69 -7.79
N LEU A 314 13.70 -3.23 -6.66
CA LEU A 314 14.13 -1.85 -6.45
C LEU A 314 15.65 -1.80 -6.38
N THR A 315 16.27 -0.92 -7.16
CA THR A 315 17.70 -0.68 -7.10
C THR A 315 17.96 0.78 -6.73
N PHE A 316 18.46 0.99 -5.52
CA PHE A 316 18.83 2.29 -4.99
C PHE A 316 20.29 2.61 -5.34
N THR A 317 20.63 3.91 -5.44
CA THR A 317 22.01 4.34 -5.71
C THR A 317 22.97 3.86 -4.61
N THR A 318 22.60 4.04 -3.33
CA THR A 318 23.46 3.71 -2.18
C THR A 318 22.78 2.81 -1.15
N LEU A 319 21.44 2.66 -1.18
CA LEU A 319 20.69 1.86 -0.19
C LEU A 319 20.48 0.40 -0.63
N GLY A 320 21.20 -0.04 -1.68
CA GLY A 320 21.18 -1.43 -2.14
C GLY A 320 19.98 -1.81 -2.99
N THR A 321 19.69 -3.11 -3.00
CA THR A 321 18.60 -3.69 -3.79
C THR A 321 17.60 -4.36 -2.86
N VAL A 322 16.30 -4.22 -3.19
CA VAL A 322 15.21 -4.93 -2.53
C VAL A 322 14.46 -5.72 -3.59
N GLU A 323 14.21 -7.00 -3.33
CA GLU A 323 13.56 -7.91 -4.27
C GLU A 323 12.33 -8.55 -3.65
N LEU A 324 11.32 -8.77 -4.47
CA LEU A 324 10.07 -9.41 -4.13
C LEU A 324 9.69 -10.40 -5.22
N ALA A 325 9.28 -11.60 -4.84
CA ALA A 325 8.60 -12.56 -5.71
C ALA A 325 7.15 -12.72 -5.25
N VAL A 326 6.24 -12.96 -6.19
CA VAL A 326 4.81 -13.17 -5.96
C VAL A 326 4.42 -14.57 -6.42
N GLU A 327 3.70 -15.34 -5.60
CA GLU A 327 3.18 -16.69 -5.90
C GLU A 327 1.65 -16.72 -6.00
#